data_b4a3cf5d02c7a4a928722a02d0f14150
#
_entry.id   b4a3cf5d02c7a4a928722a02d0f14150
#
_cell.length_a   1.000
_cell.length_b   1.000
_cell.length_c   1.000
_cell.angle_alpha   90.00
_cell.angle_beta   90.00
_cell.angle_gamma   90.00
#
_symmetry.space_group_name_H-M   'P 1'
#
loop_
_entity.id
_entity.type
_entity.pdbx_description
1 polymer ?
#
loop_
_entity_poly.entity_id
_entity_poly.type
_entity_poly.pdbx_seq_one_letter_code
_entity_poly.pdbx_strand_id
1 'polypeptide(L)'
;LYYNYTKPAEEMLAARVPGQVGNPLSKCHPERVHKGVEWVLQQLRSGTMDAFRVNVPTHGPDKYVVHNYQALHDKDGNYAGVNEYILDFKPIIDWYLAQTGQKLIGDVDAVSSASVKDHHSDDVDAGTSASVKA
;
A
#
# COMPACT_ATOMS: atom_id res chain seq x y z
N LEU A 1 8.85 4.45 12.66
CA LEU A 1 7.55 3.89 12.41
C LEU A 1 6.59 4.26 13.53
N TYR A 2 5.41 4.68 13.18
CA TYR A 2 4.25 4.80 14.04
C TYR A 2 3.08 4.13 13.33
N TYR A 3 2.18 3.47 14.04
CA TYR A 3 0.98 2.91 13.44
C TYR A 3 -0.19 2.93 14.42
N ASN A 4 -1.38 3.02 13.84
CA ASN A 4 -2.62 2.91 14.58
C ASN A 4 -3.13 1.47 14.46
N TYR A 5 -3.23 0.77 15.58
CA TYR A 5 -3.70 -0.60 15.62
C TYR A 5 -5.07 -0.65 16.30
N THR A 6 -6.08 -0.76 15.49
CA THR A 6 -7.46 -0.94 15.95
C THR A 6 -7.87 -2.41 15.98
N LYS A 7 -6.97 -3.29 15.55
CA LYS A 7 -7.19 -4.74 15.42
C LYS A 7 -6.01 -5.52 15.96
N PRO A 8 -6.23 -6.76 16.39
CA PRO A 8 -5.14 -7.71 16.60
C PRO A 8 -4.29 -7.88 15.33
N ALA A 9 -2.99 -8.16 15.49
CA ALA A 9 -2.07 -8.27 14.37
C ALA A 9 -2.50 -9.32 13.32
N GLU A 10 -3.09 -10.42 13.77
CA GLU A 10 -3.60 -11.50 12.92
C GLU A 10 -4.78 -11.10 12.02
N GLU A 11 -5.49 -10.03 12.38
CA GLU A 11 -6.60 -9.49 11.59
C GLU A 11 -6.16 -8.34 10.68
N MET A 12 -4.92 -7.90 10.76
CA MET A 12 -4.39 -6.83 9.92
C MET A 12 -4.00 -7.35 8.55
N LEU A 13 -4.29 -6.59 7.50
CA LEU A 13 -3.84 -6.89 6.13
C LEU A 13 -2.32 -6.86 6.01
N ALA A 14 -1.66 -6.00 6.76
CA ALA A 14 -0.22 -6.00 6.98
C ALA A 14 0.05 -5.97 8.48
N ALA A 15 0.45 -7.10 9.02
CA ALA A 15 0.63 -7.26 10.45
C ALA A 15 1.70 -6.32 11.02
N ARG A 16 1.36 -5.65 12.12
CA ARG A 16 2.26 -4.80 12.89
C ARG A 16 2.04 -5.07 14.37
N VAL A 17 3.09 -4.92 15.15
CA VAL A 17 3.07 -5.10 16.60
C VAL A 17 3.63 -3.84 17.31
N PRO A 18 3.20 -3.56 18.53
CA PRO A 18 3.62 -2.33 19.25
C PRO A 18 5.12 -2.13 19.36
N GLY A 19 5.90 -3.21 19.48
CA GLY A 19 7.35 -3.14 19.58
C GLY A 19 8.07 -2.62 18.33
N GLN A 20 7.36 -2.48 17.20
CA GLN A 20 7.91 -1.92 15.96
C GLN A 20 7.86 -0.38 15.93
N VAL A 21 7.09 0.24 16.82
CA VAL A 21 7.01 1.70 16.92
C VAL A 21 8.39 2.26 17.26
N GLY A 22 8.81 3.30 16.51
CA GLY A 22 10.15 3.89 16.64
C GLY A 22 11.20 3.24 15.74
N ASN A 23 10.94 2.06 15.16
CA ASN A 23 11.87 1.45 14.21
C ASN A 23 11.91 2.22 12.89
N PRO A 24 13.06 2.23 12.20
CA PRO A 24 13.12 2.72 10.83
C PRO A 24 12.24 1.90 9.90
N LEU A 25 11.72 2.55 8.86
CA LEU A 25 10.81 1.93 7.90
C LEU A 25 11.45 0.71 7.20
N SER A 26 12.77 0.75 6.97
CA SER A 26 13.52 -0.35 6.38
C SER A 26 13.39 -1.66 7.16
N LYS A 27 13.25 -1.60 8.48
CA LYS A 27 13.05 -2.81 9.30
C LYS A 27 11.68 -3.47 9.12
N CYS A 28 10.74 -2.77 8.51
CA CYS A 28 9.37 -3.25 8.30
C CYS A 28 9.18 -3.88 6.92
N HIS A 29 10.22 -3.87 6.09
CA HIS A 29 10.19 -4.36 4.72
C HIS A 29 11.33 -5.34 4.47
N PRO A 30 11.10 -6.40 3.66
CA PRO A 30 12.18 -7.26 3.21
C PRO A 30 13.22 -6.48 2.41
N GLU A 31 14.49 -6.87 2.50
CA GLU A 31 15.59 -6.18 1.83
C GLU A 31 15.39 -6.03 0.33
N ARG A 32 14.79 -7.04 -0.32
CA ARG A 32 14.52 -7.04 -1.77
C ARG A 32 13.67 -5.86 -2.26
N VAL A 33 12.88 -5.25 -1.38
CA VAL A 33 11.98 -4.13 -1.73
C VAL A 33 12.47 -2.76 -1.25
N HIS A 34 13.61 -2.70 -0.55
CA HIS A 34 14.11 -1.45 0.01
C HIS A 34 14.32 -0.37 -1.05
N LYS A 35 14.82 -0.72 -2.23
CA LYS A 35 15.01 0.23 -3.34
C LYS A 35 13.70 0.83 -3.82
N GLY A 36 12.67 0.00 -3.97
CA GLY A 36 11.35 0.47 -4.37
C GLY A 36 10.70 1.36 -3.33
N VAL A 37 10.80 0.98 -2.06
CA VAL A 37 10.32 1.81 -0.94
C VAL A 37 11.04 3.16 -0.91
N GLU A 38 12.35 3.16 -1.04
CA GLU A 38 13.14 4.40 -1.08
C GLU A 38 12.76 5.29 -2.27
N TRP A 39 12.56 4.69 -3.45
CA TRP A 39 12.09 5.43 -4.62
C TRP A 39 10.73 6.09 -4.35
N VAL A 40 9.76 5.37 -3.81
CA VAL A 40 8.44 5.93 -3.45
C VAL A 40 8.60 7.10 -2.47
N LEU A 41 9.40 6.91 -1.42
CA LEU A 41 9.65 7.96 -0.42
C LEU A 41 10.28 9.21 -1.04
N GLN A 42 11.20 9.04 -1.98
CA GLN A 42 11.81 10.17 -2.70
C GLN A 42 10.79 10.92 -3.56
N GLN A 43 9.90 10.23 -4.27
CA GLN A 43 8.86 10.85 -5.07
C GLN A 43 7.89 11.66 -4.20
N LEU A 44 7.50 11.12 -3.06
CA LEU A 44 6.62 11.82 -2.12
C LEU A 44 7.33 13.01 -1.45
N ARG A 45 8.58 12.84 -1.05
CA ARG A 45 9.38 13.88 -0.38
C ARG A 45 9.69 15.05 -1.30
N SER A 46 9.98 14.78 -2.57
CA SER A 46 10.27 15.81 -3.57
C SER A 46 9.03 16.56 -4.06
N GLY A 47 7.84 16.05 -3.76
CA GLY A 47 6.59 16.61 -4.27
C GLY A 47 6.29 16.25 -5.73
N THR A 48 7.05 15.32 -6.31
CA THR A 48 6.77 14.80 -7.66
C THR A 48 5.44 14.04 -7.68
N MET A 49 5.13 13.38 -6.57
CA MET A 49 3.84 12.72 -6.32
C MET A 49 3.32 13.10 -4.94
N ASP A 50 2.02 13.26 -4.81
CA ASP A 50 1.35 13.42 -3.51
C ASP A 50 0.92 12.07 -2.93
N ALA A 51 0.70 11.10 -3.78
CA ALA A 51 0.29 9.75 -3.40
C ALA A 51 0.81 8.72 -4.39
N PHE A 52 1.07 7.53 -3.87
CA PHE A 52 1.40 6.34 -4.65
C PHE A 52 0.54 5.17 -4.20
N ARG A 53 0.03 4.37 -5.13
CA ARG A 53 -0.83 3.22 -4.83
C ARG A 53 -0.32 1.96 -5.49
N VAL A 54 -0.43 0.87 -4.76
CA VAL A 54 -0.09 -0.47 -5.24
C VAL A 54 -1.27 -1.40 -5.02
N ASN A 55 -1.71 -2.05 -6.08
CA ASN A 55 -2.64 -3.16 -5.99
C ASN A 55 -1.89 -4.41 -5.53
N VAL A 56 -2.39 -5.09 -4.51
CA VAL A 56 -1.74 -6.24 -3.88
C VAL A 56 -2.59 -7.50 -4.08
N PRO A 57 -2.37 -8.28 -5.15
CA PRO A 57 -3.21 -9.42 -5.49
C PRO A 57 -2.98 -10.66 -4.61
N THR A 58 -1.96 -10.65 -3.76
CA THR A 58 -1.54 -11.83 -2.98
C THR A 58 -2.51 -12.23 -1.85
N HIS A 59 -3.51 -11.40 -1.57
CA HIS A 59 -4.54 -11.70 -0.56
C HIS A 59 -5.69 -12.56 -1.09
N GLY A 60 -5.60 -13.02 -2.33
CA GLY A 60 -6.59 -13.88 -2.98
C GLY A 60 -7.67 -13.13 -3.76
N PRO A 61 -8.52 -13.88 -4.51
CA PRO A 61 -9.50 -13.28 -5.42
C PRO A 61 -10.69 -12.61 -4.70
N ASP A 62 -10.89 -12.90 -3.42
CA ASP A 62 -12.00 -12.39 -2.63
C ASP A 62 -11.67 -11.05 -1.94
N LYS A 63 -10.50 -10.50 -2.21
CA LYS A 63 -10.04 -9.23 -1.63
C LYS A 63 -9.44 -8.33 -2.70
N TYR A 64 -9.77 -7.05 -2.64
CA TYR A 64 -9.20 -6.00 -3.49
C TYR A 64 -8.30 -5.11 -2.63
N VAL A 65 -7.12 -5.61 -2.31
CA VAL A 65 -6.21 -4.93 -1.39
C VAL A 65 -5.36 -3.91 -2.12
N VAL A 66 -5.40 -2.68 -1.63
CA VAL A 66 -4.57 -1.58 -2.13
C VAL A 66 -3.79 -0.97 -0.98
N HIS A 67 -2.49 -0.83 -1.19
CA HIS A 67 -1.61 -0.05 -0.32
C HIS A 67 -1.53 1.37 -0.84
N ASN A 68 -1.79 2.34 0.01
CA ASN A 68 -1.75 3.75 -0.32
C ASN A 68 -0.67 4.42 0.50
N TYR A 69 0.22 5.12 -0.17
CA TYR A 69 1.25 5.96 0.42
C TYR A 69 0.90 7.41 0.13
N GLN A 70 0.62 8.16 1.15
CA GLN A 70 0.20 9.56 1.06
C GLN A 70 1.25 10.44 1.70
N ALA A 71 1.77 11.43 0.96
CA ALA A 71 2.62 12.44 1.55
C ALA A 71 1.85 13.28 2.58
N LEU A 72 2.48 13.51 3.72
CA LEU A 72 1.99 14.41 4.75
C LEU A 72 2.76 15.73 4.68
N HIS A 73 2.05 16.81 4.84
CA HIS A 73 2.64 18.15 4.88
C HIS A 73 2.24 18.86 6.16
N ASP A 74 3.13 19.70 6.66
CA ASP A 74 2.83 20.58 7.77
C ASP A 74 1.96 21.76 7.33
N LYS A 75 1.60 22.63 8.28
CA LYS A 75 0.79 23.83 8.03
C LYS A 75 1.43 24.82 7.04
N ASP A 76 2.73 24.74 6.86
CA ASP A 76 3.51 25.61 5.98
C ASP A 76 3.77 24.95 4.60
N GLY A 77 3.23 23.75 4.38
CA GLY A 77 3.35 22.99 3.14
C GLY A 77 4.63 22.17 3.00
N ASN A 78 5.45 22.06 4.04
CA ASN A 78 6.66 21.27 4.00
C ASN A 78 6.34 19.79 4.22
N TYR A 79 7.06 18.92 3.53
CA TYR A 79 6.94 17.48 3.73
C TYR A 79 7.23 17.10 5.19
N ALA A 80 6.29 16.42 5.81
CA ALA A 80 6.34 16.03 7.22
C ALA A 80 6.43 14.51 7.42
N GLY A 81 6.26 13.74 6.36
CA GLY A 81 6.30 12.28 6.45
C GLY A 81 5.38 11.61 5.45
N VAL A 82 5.16 10.33 5.66
CA VAL A 82 4.26 9.50 4.85
C VAL A 82 3.24 8.82 5.74
N ASN A 83 2.00 8.80 5.28
CA ASN A 83 0.96 7.95 5.83
C ASN A 83 0.73 6.77 4.89
N GLU A 84 0.90 5.56 5.40
CA GLU A 84 0.51 4.35 4.69
C GLU A 84 -0.80 3.83 5.27
N TYR A 85 -1.76 3.57 4.40
CA TYR A 85 -2.99 2.90 4.78
C TYR A 85 -3.32 1.81 3.77
N ILE A 86 -3.80 0.69 4.29
CA ILE A 86 -4.04 -0.53 3.55
C ILE A 86 -5.52 -0.85 3.67
N LEU A 87 -6.18 -0.98 2.54
CA LEU A 87 -7.62 -1.21 2.48
C LEU A 87 -7.94 -2.41 1.59
N ASP A 88 -8.89 -3.22 2.05
CA ASP A 88 -9.65 -4.11 1.18
C ASP A 88 -10.88 -3.36 0.68
N PHE A 89 -10.89 -3.02 -0.60
CA PHE A 89 -11.98 -2.29 -1.22
C PHE A 89 -13.16 -3.17 -1.63
N LYS A 90 -13.02 -4.48 -1.61
CA LYS A 90 -14.06 -5.37 -2.14
C LYS A 90 -15.42 -5.14 -1.49
N PRO A 91 -15.55 -5.05 -0.16
CA PRO A 91 -16.85 -4.79 0.47
C PRO A 91 -17.48 -3.47 0.02
N ILE A 92 -16.67 -2.44 -0.19
CA ILE A 92 -17.15 -1.11 -0.63
C ILE A 92 -17.60 -1.17 -2.09
N ILE A 93 -16.81 -1.83 -2.94
CA ILE A 93 -17.14 -1.99 -4.36
C ILE A 93 -18.40 -2.84 -4.53
N ASP A 94 -18.51 -3.95 -3.83
CA ASP A 94 -19.69 -4.81 -3.89
C ASP A 94 -20.95 -4.06 -3.47
N TRP A 95 -20.87 -3.28 -2.41
CA TRP A 95 -21.97 -2.42 -1.98
C TRP A 95 -22.32 -1.37 -3.03
N TYR A 96 -21.36 -0.66 -3.58
CA TYR A 96 -21.58 0.37 -4.60
C TYR A 96 -22.23 -0.20 -5.86
N LEU A 97 -21.76 -1.33 -6.34
CA LEU A 97 -22.32 -2.00 -7.52
C LEU A 97 -23.76 -2.46 -7.28
N ALA A 98 -24.05 -2.97 -6.08
CA ALA A 98 -25.41 -3.33 -5.68
C ALA A 98 -26.35 -2.12 -5.63
N GLN A 99 -25.86 -0.96 -5.17
CA GLN A 99 -26.66 0.26 -5.11
C GLN A 99 -26.93 0.88 -6.49
N THR A 100 -25.97 0.78 -7.39
CA THR A 100 -26.02 1.51 -8.68
C THR A 100 -26.45 0.65 -9.86
N GLY A 101 -26.44 -0.67 -9.70
CA GLY A 101 -26.64 -1.61 -10.82
C GLY A 101 -25.51 -1.63 -11.84
N GLN A 102 -24.41 -0.94 -11.55
CA GLN A 102 -23.21 -0.96 -12.40
C GLN A 102 -22.47 -2.28 -12.29
N LYS A 103 -21.63 -2.57 -13.26
CA LYS A 103 -20.81 -3.77 -13.30
C LYS A 103 -19.35 -3.40 -13.55
N LEU A 104 -18.44 -4.13 -12.91
CA LEU A 104 -17.03 -4.12 -13.29
C LEU A 104 -16.85 -4.98 -14.54
N ILE A 105 -16.16 -4.43 -15.52
CA ILE A 105 -15.75 -5.16 -16.72
C ILE A 105 -14.23 -5.26 -16.67
N GLY A 106 -13.71 -6.49 -16.66
CA GLY A 106 -12.29 -6.76 -16.68
C GLY A 106 -11.77 -6.90 -18.10
N ASP A 107 -10.56 -6.42 -18.33
CA ASP A 107 -9.75 -6.78 -19.48
C ASP A 107 -8.80 -7.89 -19.03
N VAL A 108 -8.84 -9.04 -19.73
CA VAL A 108 -7.99 -10.18 -19.38
C VAL A 108 -6.50 -9.91 -19.59
N ASP A 109 -6.19 -8.92 -20.40
CA ASP A 109 -4.81 -8.47 -20.66
C ASP A 109 -4.38 -7.32 -19.76
N ALA A 110 -5.26 -6.83 -18.88
CA ALA A 110 -4.92 -5.78 -17.93
C ALA A 110 -3.89 -6.28 -16.91
N VAL A 111 -2.87 -5.48 -16.69
CA VAL A 111 -1.85 -5.74 -15.69
C VAL A 111 -2.13 -4.97 -14.41
N SER A 112 -1.87 -5.59 -13.27
CA SER A 112 -1.88 -4.88 -11.99
C SER A 112 -0.64 -3.99 -11.88
N SER A 113 -0.69 -2.98 -11.02
CA SER A 113 0.48 -2.16 -10.73
C SER A 113 1.66 -2.97 -10.20
N ALA A 114 1.40 -4.10 -9.58
CA ALA A 114 2.43 -5.05 -9.15
C ALA A 114 3.10 -5.79 -10.33
N SER A 115 2.49 -5.78 -11.50
CA SER A 115 3.00 -6.44 -12.71
C SER A 115 3.63 -5.46 -13.71
N VAL A 116 3.51 -4.17 -13.49
CA VAL A 116 4.08 -3.15 -14.37
C VAL A 116 5.58 -3.09 -14.19
N LYS A 117 6.32 -3.38 -15.25
CA LYS A 117 7.78 -3.50 -15.22
C LYS A 117 8.53 -2.19 -15.42
N ASP A 118 7.84 -1.12 -15.79
CA ASP A 118 8.48 0.10 -16.31
C ASP A 118 8.91 1.11 -15.24
N HIS A 119 8.72 0.81 -13.96
CA HIS A 119 8.93 1.78 -12.90
C HIS A 119 9.58 1.19 -11.66
N HIS A 120 10.69 0.55 -11.73
CA HIS A 120 11.22 -0.12 -10.54
C HIS A 120 10.19 -1.04 -9.86
N SER A 121 9.19 -1.44 -10.61
CA SER A 121 7.99 -2.13 -10.12
C SER A 121 8.32 -3.51 -9.58
N ASP A 122 9.38 -4.10 -10.05
CA ASP A 122 9.86 -5.36 -9.50
C ASP A 122 10.28 -5.23 -8.03
N ASP A 123 10.61 -3.99 -7.62
CA ASP A 123 11.00 -3.67 -6.25
C ASP A 123 9.82 -3.20 -5.38
N VAL A 124 8.68 -2.89 -6.01
CA VAL A 124 7.47 -2.37 -5.33
C VAL A 124 6.28 -3.28 -5.60
N ASP A 125 6.54 -4.55 -5.73
CA ASP A 125 5.51 -5.54 -6.01
C ASP A 125 4.55 -5.77 -4.84
N ALA A 126 3.54 -6.59 -5.09
CA ALA A 126 2.54 -6.97 -4.11
C ALA A 126 3.09 -7.56 -2.81
N GLY A 127 4.30 -8.04 -2.85
CA GLY A 127 4.97 -8.58 -1.67
C GLY A 127 5.52 -7.53 -0.73
N THR A 128 5.47 -6.26 -1.12
CA THR A 128 6.25 -5.22 -0.48
C THR A 128 5.89 -5.00 0.97
N SER A 129 4.66 -4.92 1.29
CA SER A 129 4.28 -4.50 2.63
C SER A 129 3.43 -5.52 3.36
N ALA A 130 2.67 -6.28 2.63
CA ALA A 130 1.84 -7.31 3.22
C ALA A 130 2.64 -8.54 3.64
N SER A 131 3.76 -8.70 3.04
CA SER A 131 4.49 -9.96 3.08
C SER A 131 5.46 -10.10 4.21
N VAL A 132 5.36 -9.32 5.22
CA VAL A 132 6.04 -9.68 6.44
C VAL A 132 5.27 -10.83 7.08
N LYS A 133 5.22 -11.94 6.40
CA LYS A 133 5.24 -13.19 7.12
C LYS A 133 6.60 -13.25 7.80
N ALA A 134 6.54 -13.01 9.04
CA ALA A 134 7.67 -13.32 9.91
C ALA A 134 8.12 -14.74 9.63
#